data_30348c593fef5095d04a2cfbfce4b6dc
#
_entry.id   30348c593fef5095d04a2cfbfce4b6dc
#
_cell.length_a   1.000
_cell.length_b   1.000
_cell.length_c   1.000
_cell.angle_alpha   90.00
_cell.angle_beta   90.00
_cell.angle_gamma   90.00
#
_symmetry.space_group_name_H-M   'P 1'
#
loop_
_entity.id
_entity.type
_entity.pdbx_description
1 polymer ?
#
loop_
_entity_poly.entity_id
_entity_poly.type
_entity_poly.pdbx_seq_one_letter_code
_entity_poly.pdbx_strand_id
1 'polypeptide(L)'
;MTRAAYAAVSPLVQQSPGITAVAHAIQLAVAPVFLLSGIGAVLAVLTNRLSRIIDRGRTLEAQLTASPPDRAAHFHPELATLSRRAQLIGRAITLCTVTALLVCTVIATLFLGAFARFDASVPVALFFVAAMVAFFAGLLFFLREIFIATANLRIGPH
;
A
#
# COMPACT_ATOMS: atom_id res chain seq x y z
N MET A 1 -6.65 57.26 15.38
CA MET A 1 -5.84 56.39 16.28
C MET A 1 -5.78 54.92 15.89
N THR A 2 -6.42 54.46 14.82
CA THR A 2 -6.52 53.03 14.41
C THR A 2 -5.43 52.57 13.45
N ARG A 3 -4.72 53.42 12.72
CA ARG A 3 -3.66 53.02 11.76
C ARG A 3 -2.32 52.70 12.42
N ALA A 4 -2.00 53.31 13.55
CA ALA A 4 -0.75 53.04 14.28
C ALA A 4 -0.78 51.71 15.02
N ALA A 5 -1.96 51.27 15.50
CA ALA A 5 -2.15 49.98 16.15
C ALA A 5 -2.00 48.82 15.15
N TYR A 6 -2.46 49.00 13.91
CA TYR A 6 -2.29 47.96 12.85
C TYR A 6 -0.86 47.81 12.36
N ALA A 7 -0.07 48.89 12.33
CA ALA A 7 1.33 48.85 11.97
C ALA A 7 2.23 48.20 13.04
N ALA A 8 1.81 48.25 14.31
CA ALA A 8 2.55 47.63 15.42
C ALA A 8 2.31 46.13 15.57
N VAL A 9 1.19 45.61 15.05
CA VAL A 9 0.87 44.16 15.09
C VAL A 9 1.51 43.38 13.96
N SER A 10 1.86 44.07 12.87
CA SER A 10 2.47 43.41 11.70
C SER A 10 3.87 42.77 11.93
N PRO A 11 4.77 43.27 12.81
CA PRO A 11 6.04 42.60 13.08
C PRO A 11 5.93 41.45 14.11
N LEU A 12 4.85 41.37 14.89
CA LEU A 12 4.68 40.31 15.89
C LEU A 12 4.17 38.99 15.28
N VAL A 13 3.68 39.01 14.04
CA VAL A 13 3.37 37.84 13.22
C VAL A 13 4.57 37.46 12.31
N GLN A 14 5.75 38.01 12.56
CA GLN A 14 6.97 37.45 12.00
C GLN A 14 7.18 36.09 12.66
N GLN A 15 6.60 35.14 11.98
CA GLN A 15 6.60 33.69 12.18
C GLN A 15 7.96 33.28 12.73
N SER A 16 7.98 32.79 13.97
CA SER A 16 9.20 32.17 14.50
C SER A 16 9.68 31.13 13.49
N PRO A 17 10.98 31.11 13.15
CA PRO A 17 11.52 30.23 12.08
C PRO A 17 11.13 28.75 12.26
N GLY A 18 10.78 28.33 13.48
CA GLY A 18 10.24 27.00 13.76
C GLY A 18 8.82 26.77 13.26
N ILE A 19 7.92 27.78 13.36
CA ILE A 19 6.52 27.63 12.92
C ILE A 19 6.44 27.53 11.39
N THR A 20 7.24 28.29 10.67
CA THR A 20 7.31 28.21 9.19
C THR A 20 7.88 26.88 8.71
N ALA A 21 8.90 26.35 9.37
CA ALA A 21 9.48 25.05 9.04
C ALA A 21 8.47 23.90 9.25
N VAL A 22 7.73 23.92 10.36
CA VAL A 22 6.69 22.92 10.64
C VAL A 22 5.52 23.04 9.66
N ALA A 23 5.06 24.27 9.35
CA ALA A 23 3.99 24.47 8.38
C ALA A 23 4.39 23.96 6.99
N HIS A 24 5.65 24.18 6.57
CA HIS A 24 6.17 23.66 5.32
C HIS A 24 6.27 22.14 5.32
N ALA A 25 6.72 21.51 6.40
CA ALA A 25 6.76 20.05 6.55
C ALA A 25 5.33 19.44 6.46
N ILE A 26 4.33 20.09 7.07
CA ILE A 26 2.92 19.66 6.96
C ILE A 26 2.45 19.72 5.50
N GLN A 27 2.73 20.79 4.78
CA GLN A 27 2.36 20.92 3.37
C GLN A 27 2.99 19.83 2.50
N LEU A 28 4.27 19.52 2.71
CA LEU A 28 4.97 18.46 1.99
C LEU A 28 4.45 17.06 2.36
N ALA A 29 3.97 16.86 3.60
CA ALA A 29 3.46 15.57 4.06
C ALA A 29 2.05 15.26 3.55
N VAL A 30 1.29 16.24 3.05
CA VAL A 30 -0.10 16.02 2.58
C VAL A 30 -0.16 14.98 1.45
N ALA A 31 0.70 15.10 0.43
CA ALA A 31 0.71 14.18 -0.71
C ALA A 31 1.04 12.73 -0.29
N PRO A 32 2.11 12.44 0.48
CA PRO A 32 2.35 11.08 1.00
C PRO A 32 1.23 10.55 1.89
N VAL A 33 0.52 11.37 2.66
CA VAL A 33 -0.63 10.94 3.46
C VAL A 33 -1.79 10.48 2.58
N PHE A 34 -2.11 11.21 1.50
CA PHE A 34 -3.11 10.76 0.52
C PHE A 34 -2.71 9.47 -0.17
N LEU A 35 -1.43 9.32 -0.52
CA LEU A 35 -0.91 8.08 -1.08
C LEU A 35 -1.11 6.91 -0.11
N LEU A 36 -0.87 7.12 1.19
CA LEU A 36 -1.07 6.10 2.22
C LEU A 36 -2.53 5.63 2.30
N SER A 37 -3.50 6.54 2.16
CA SER A 37 -4.92 6.20 2.07
C SER A 37 -5.22 5.34 0.85
N GLY A 38 -4.63 5.67 -0.31
CA GLY A 38 -4.76 4.87 -1.54
C GLY A 38 -4.18 3.46 -1.38
N ILE A 39 -3.00 3.33 -0.76
CA ILE A 39 -2.39 2.03 -0.45
C ILE A 39 -3.29 1.21 0.47
N GLY A 40 -3.91 1.83 1.49
CA GLY A 40 -4.87 1.18 2.37
C GLY A 40 -6.08 0.61 1.63
N ALA A 41 -6.63 1.36 0.68
CA ALA A 41 -7.73 0.88 -0.17
C ALA A 41 -7.32 -0.33 -1.03
N VAL A 42 -6.12 -0.31 -1.63
CA VAL A 42 -5.59 -1.45 -2.39
C VAL A 42 -5.39 -2.66 -1.49
N LEU A 43 -4.83 -2.49 -0.29
CA LEU A 43 -4.66 -3.57 0.68
C LEU A 43 -5.99 -4.21 1.07
N ALA A 44 -7.06 -3.43 1.27
CA ALA A 44 -8.39 -3.94 1.57
C ALA A 44 -8.92 -4.86 0.44
N VAL A 45 -8.71 -4.47 -0.82
CA VAL A 45 -9.10 -5.29 -1.97
C VAL A 45 -8.28 -6.58 -2.02
N LEU A 46 -6.96 -6.51 -1.83
CA LEU A 46 -6.06 -7.66 -1.87
C LEU A 46 -6.38 -8.68 -0.78
N THR A 47 -6.63 -8.22 0.46
CA THR A 47 -6.99 -9.09 1.58
C THR A 47 -8.34 -9.77 1.40
N ASN A 48 -9.35 -9.06 0.87
CA ASN A 48 -10.63 -9.66 0.51
C ASN A 48 -10.51 -10.73 -0.59
N ARG A 49 -9.63 -10.52 -1.56
CA ARG A 49 -9.37 -11.54 -2.60
C ARG A 49 -8.66 -12.75 -2.03
N LEU A 50 -7.67 -12.52 -1.16
CA LEU A 50 -6.93 -13.60 -0.51
C LEU A 50 -7.86 -14.48 0.34
N SER A 51 -8.76 -13.89 1.14
CA SER A 51 -9.69 -14.67 1.96
C SER A 51 -10.57 -15.59 1.10
N ARG A 52 -11.10 -15.08 -0.01
CA ARG A 52 -11.92 -15.91 -0.93
C ARG A 52 -11.14 -17.08 -1.53
N ILE A 53 -9.85 -16.91 -1.84
CA ILE A 53 -9.01 -17.99 -2.36
C ILE A 53 -8.75 -19.02 -1.27
N ILE A 54 -8.49 -18.60 -0.04
CA ILE A 54 -8.28 -19.49 1.11
C ILE A 54 -9.56 -20.26 1.42
N ASP A 55 -10.72 -19.61 1.44
CA ASP A 55 -12.01 -20.27 1.71
C ASP A 55 -12.33 -21.33 0.64
N ARG A 56 -12.07 -21.02 -0.63
CA ARG A 56 -12.21 -21.99 -1.72
C ARG A 56 -11.23 -23.15 -1.57
N GLY A 57 -9.98 -22.87 -1.19
CA GLY A 57 -8.96 -23.90 -0.94
C GLY A 57 -9.39 -24.85 0.17
N ARG A 58 -9.85 -24.33 1.31
CA ARG A 58 -10.35 -25.14 2.44
C ARG A 58 -11.55 -26.03 2.04
N THR A 59 -12.46 -25.48 1.23
CA THR A 59 -13.61 -26.26 0.74
C THR A 59 -13.15 -27.42 -0.14
N LEU A 60 -12.16 -27.20 -1.03
CA LEU A 60 -11.62 -28.26 -1.88
C LEU A 60 -10.82 -29.31 -1.09
N GLU A 61 -10.06 -28.87 -0.08
CA GLU A 61 -9.36 -29.81 0.82
C GLU A 61 -10.32 -30.71 1.58
N ALA A 62 -11.44 -30.15 2.08
CA ALA A 62 -12.49 -30.94 2.74
C ALA A 62 -13.14 -31.95 1.78
N GLN A 63 -13.40 -31.55 0.53
CA GLN A 63 -13.93 -32.44 -0.50
C GLN A 63 -12.92 -33.53 -0.89
N LEU A 64 -11.65 -33.22 -0.96
CA LEU A 64 -10.56 -34.14 -1.23
C LEU A 64 -10.52 -35.26 -0.17
N THR A 65 -10.62 -34.86 1.12
CA THR A 65 -10.58 -35.80 2.25
C THR A 65 -11.81 -36.72 2.29
N ALA A 66 -12.98 -36.26 1.80
CA ALA A 66 -14.23 -36.99 1.78
C ALA A 66 -14.41 -37.85 0.51
N SER A 67 -13.54 -37.72 -0.51
CA SER A 67 -13.71 -38.34 -1.83
C SER A 67 -12.89 -39.62 -1.98
N PRO A 68 -13.37 -40.62 -2.79
CA PRO A 68 -12.58 -41.81 -3.16
C PRO A 68 -11.30 -41.38 -3.94
N PRO A 69 -10.21 -42.20 -3.90
CA PRO A 69 -8.92 -41.87 -4.47
C PRO A 69 -8.95 -41.53 -5.98
N ASP A 70 -9.86 -42.16 -6.75
CA ASP A 70 -10.00 -41.88 -8.20
C ASP A 70 -10.52 -40.46 -8.48
N ARG A 71 -11.33 -39.89 -7.61
CA ARG A 71 -11.82 -38.51 -7.73
C ARG A 71 -10.86 -37.51 -7.13
N ALA A 72 -10.04 -37.90 -6.17
CA ALA A 72 -9.04 -37.04 -5.52
C ALA A 72 -8.04 -36.45 -6.53
N ALA A 73 -7.66 -37.23 -7.55
CA ALA A 73 -6.75 -36.79 -8.60
C ALA A 73 -7.23 -35.52 -9.37
N HIS A 74 -8.54 -35.30 -9.45
CA HIS A 74 -9.12 -34.15 -10.15
C HIS A 74 -8.97 -32.83 -9.40
N PHE A 75 -8.82 -32.85 -8.07
CA PHE A 75 -8.72 -31.64 -7.23
C PHE A 75 -7.29 -31.06 -7.15
N HIS A 76 -6.28 -31.87 -7.40
CA HIS A 76 -4.88 -31.43 -7.29
C HIS A 76 -4.50 -30.24 -8.20
N PRO A 77 -4.88 -30.19 -9.49
CA PRO A 77 -4.54 -29.05 -10.34
C PRO A 77 -5.25 -27.77 -9.94
N GLU A 78 -6.50 -27.87 -9.41
CA GLU A 78 -7.24 -26.70 -8.92
C GLU A 78 -6.60 -26.14 -7.65
N LEU A 79 -6.20 -27.00 -6.70
CA LEU A 79 -5.47 -26.61 -5.49
C LEU A 79 -4.13 -25.97 -5.81
N ALA A 80 -3.37 -26.51 -6.77
CA ALA A 80 -2.10 -25.92 -7.22
C ALA A 80 -2.29 -24.52 -7.79
N THR A 81 -3.35 -24.30 -8.56
CA THR A 81 -3.70 -23.00 -9.14
C THR A 81 -4.08 -22.00 -8.04
N LEU A 82 -4.90 -22.40 -7.07
CA LEU A 82 -5.30 -21.57 -5.93
C LEU A 82 -4.08 -21.18 -5.08
N SER A 83 -3.19 -22.13 -4.81
CA SER A 83 -1.94 -21.89 -4.07
C SER A 83 -1.06 -20.87 -4.79
N ARG A 84 -0.87 -20.98 -6.11
CA ARG A 84 -0.12 -20.01 -6.90
C ARG A 84 -0.75 -18.61 -6.86
N ARG A 85 -2.07 -18.51 -6.96
CA ARG A 85 -2.80 -17.24 -6.87
C ARG A 85 -2.66 -16.62 -5.48
N ALA A 86 -2.80 -17.42 -4.41
CA ALA A 86 -2.60 -16.97 -3.03
C ALA A 86 -1.18 -16.42 -2.82
N GLN A 87 -0.15 -17.07 -3.37
CA GLN A 87 1.23 -16.58 -3.29
C GLN A 87 1.43 -15.23 -4.01
N LEU A 88 0.82 -15.04 -5.18
CA LEU A 88 0.92 -13.77 -5.91
C LEU A 88 0.26 -12.62 -5.14
N ILE A 89 -0.94 -12.86 -4.59
CA ILE A 89 -1.62 -11.86 -3.75
C ILE A 89 -0.82 -11.61 -2.46
N GLY A 90 -0.28 -12.64 -1.83
CA GLY A 90 0.56 -12.50 -0.64
C GLY A 90 1.77 -11.60 -0.90
N ARG A 91 2.46 -11.79 -2.03
CA ARG A 91 3.58 -10.91 -2.44
C ARG A 91 3.12 -9.48 -2.71
N ALA A 92 1.96 -9.29 -3.36
CA ALA A 92 1.40 -7.97 -3.58
C ALA A 92 1.08 -7.26 -2.25
N ILE A 93 0.47 -7.96 -1.29
CA ILE A 93 0.19 -7.44 0.06
C ILE A 93 1.49 -7.04 0.76
N THR A 94 2.51 -7.89 0.75
CA THR A 94 3.81 -7.60 1.37
C THR A 94 4.44 -6.36 0.78
N LEU A 95 4.46 -6.22 -0.55
CA LEU A 95 5.03 -5.04 -1.21
C LEU A 95 4.23 -3.76 -0.92
N CYS A 96 2.89 -3.81 -0.90
CA CYS A 96 2.07 -2.68 -0.49
C CYS A 96 2.30 -2.29 0.97
N THR A 97 2.50 -3.26 1.86
CA THR A 97 2.83 -2.99 3.27
C THR A 97 4.21 -2.35 3.41
N VAL A 98 5.22 -2.86 2.68
CA VAL A 98 6.57 -2.24 2.63
C VAL A 98 6.48 -0.81 2.11
N THR A 99 5.67 -0.57 1.07
CA THR A 99 5.42 0.79 0.56
C THR A 99 4.85 1.70 1.64
N ALA A 100 3.83 1.23 2.38
CA ALA A 100 3.23 2.00 3.46
C ALA A 100 4.27 2.35 4.55
N LEU A 101 5.12 1.41 4.94
CA LEU A 101 6.21 1.65 5.89
C LEU A 101 7.23 2.68 5.37
N LEU A 102 7.62 2.60 4.10
CA LEU A 102 8.52 3.56 3.48
C LEU A 102 7.90 4.97 3.44
N VAL A 103 6.62 5.08 3.10
CA VAL A 103 5.90 6.37 3.11
C VAL A 103 5.81 6.94 4.52
N CYS A 104 5.54 6.11 5.53
CA CYS A 104 5.59 6.54 6.93
C CYS A 104 7.00 7.06 7.31
N THR A 105 8.05 6.39 6.85
CA THR A 105 9.45 6.82 7.06
C THR A 105 9.73 8.16 6.38
N VAL A 106 9.21 8.38 5.18
CA VAL A 106 9.30 9.69 4.48
C VAL A 106 8.68 10.79 5.33
N ILE A 107 7.45 10.58 5.82
CA ILE A 107 6.75 11.56 6.66
C ILE A 107 7.56 11.84 7.94
N ALA A 108 8.02 10.80 8.62
CA ALA A 108 8.81 10.93 9.83
C ALA A 108 10.11 11.71 9.57
N THR A 109 10.80 11.43 8.45
CA THR A 109 12.04 12.11 8.06
C THR A 109 11.81 13.59 7.75
N LEU A 110 10.68 13.96 7.11
CA LEU A 110 10.30 15.36 6.87
C LEU A 110 10.14 16.14 8.17
N PHE A 111 9.42 15.58 9.14
CA PHE A 111 9.24 16.22 10.45
C PHE A 111 10.55 16.29 11.25
N LEU A 112 11.34 15.23 11.21
CA LEU A 112 12.63 15.19 11.90
C LEU A 112 13.60 16.24 11.34
N GLY A 113 13.65 16.39 10.01
CA GLY A 113 14.44 17.44 9.33
C GLY A 113 14.01 18.85 9.72
N ALA A 114 12.69 19.08 9.83
CA ALA A 114 12.14 20.36 10.26
C ALA A 114 12.52 20.70 11.72
N PHE A 115 12.53 19.69 12.61
CA PHE A 115 12.90 19.87 14.02
C PHE A 115 14.40 20.00 14.24
N ALA A 116 15.18 19.09 13.66
CA ALA A 116 16.63 19.00 13.88
C ALA A 116 17.44 19.92 12.94
N ARG A 117 16.77 20.64 12.04
CA ARG A 117 17.37 21.61 11.07
C ARG A 117 18.49 20.99 10.23
N PHE A 118 18.36 19.72 9.84
CA PHE A 118 19.27 19.09 8.89
C PHE A 118 18.61 18.94 7.51
N ASP A 119 19.43 18.84 6.48
CA ASP A 119 18.93 18.62 5.11
C ASP A 119 18.44 17.18 4.93
N ALA A 120 17.12 17.02 4.96
CA ALA A 120 16.44 15.74 4.79
C ALA A 120 16.08 15.42 3.32
N SER A 121 16.45 16.27 2.36
CA SER A 121 16.01 16.18 0.96
C SER A 121 16.44 14.88 0.30
N VAL A 122 17.68 14.46 0.46
CA VAL A 122 18.21 13.23 -0.13
C VAL A 122 17.55 11.96 0.45
N PRO A 123 17.52 11.75 1.77
CA PRO A 123 16.87 10.55 2.32
C PRO A 123 15.37 10.50 2.02
N VAL A 124 14.65 11.64 2.04
CA VAL A 124 13.24 11.71 1.66
C VAL A 124 13.04 11.27 0.20
N ALA A 125 13.85 11.78 -0.73
CA ALA A 125 13.77 11.41 -2.13
C ALA A 125 14.05 9.92 -2.35
N LEU A 126 15.07 9.36 -1.71
CA LEU A 126 15.43 7.95 -1.82
C LEU A 126 14.33 7.03 -1.29
N PHE A 127 13.80 7.30 -0.10
CA PHE A 127 12.71 6.50 0.48
C PHE A 127 11.43 6.61 -0.34
N PHE A 128 11.14 7.80 -0.89
CA PHE A 128 9.97 7.98 -1.74
C PHE A 128 10.08 7.21 -3.05
N VAL A 129 11.23 7.27 -3.73
CA VAL A 129 11.47 6.48 -4.96
C VAL A 129 11.39 4.98 -4.66
N ALA A 130 12.01 4.51 -3.56
CA ALA A 130 11.92 3.12 -3.15
C ALA A 130 10.47 2.68 -2.89
N ALA A 131 9.67 3.55 -2.23
CA ALA A 131 8.25 3.30 -2.00
C ALA A 131 7.48 3.17 -3.32
N MET A 132 7.73 4.06 -4.29
CA MET A 132 7.09 4.00 -5.61
C MET A 132 7.44 2.73 -6.38
N VAL A 133 8.70 2.31 -6.36
CA VAL A 133 9.14 1.06 -6.99
C VAL A 133 8.48 -0.15 -6.33
N ALA A 134 8.43 -0.20 -5.00
CA ALA A 134 7.77 -1.28 -4.26
C ALA A 134 6.26 -1.33 -4.55
N PHE A 135 5.59 -0.19 -4.61
CA PHE A 135 4.18 -0.09 -4.95
C PHE A 135 3.88 -0.57 -6.36
N PHE A 136 4.66 -0.11 -7.33
CA PHE A 136 4.54 -0.53 -8.72
C PHE A 136 4.74 -2.05 -8.87
N ALA A 137 5.75 -2.61 -8.22
CA ALA A 137 5.97 -4.06 -8.22
C ALA A 137 4.79 -4.82 -7.58
N GLY A 138 4.22 -4.31 -6.48
CA GLY A 138 3.03 -4.87 -5.84
C GLY A 138 1.83 -4.91 -6.79
N LEU A 139 1.57 -3.82 -7.52
CA LEU A 139 0.51 -3.74 -8.52
C LEU A 139 0.74 -4.69 -9.70
N LEU A 140 2.00 -4.91 -10.12
CA LEU A 140 2.31 -5.90 -11.16
C LEU A 140 2.00 -7.33 -10.71
N PHE A 141 2.31 -7.70 -9.47
CA PHE A 141 1.93 -9.01 -8.93
C PHE A 141 0.41 -9.17 -8.85
N PHE A 142 -0.30 -8.12 -8.46
CA PHE A 142 -1.76 -8.11 -8.44
C PHE A 142 -2.35 -8.24 -9.85
N LEU A 143 -1.84 -7.49 -10.81
CA LEU A 143 -2.25 -7.58 -12.22
C LEU A 143 -2.04 -8.99 -12.77
N ARG A 144 -0.89 -9.60 -12.49
CA ARG A 144 -0.59 -10.97 -12.90
C ARG A 144 -1.57 -11.98 -12.31
N GLU A 145 -1.97 -11.80 -11.05
CA GLU A 145 -2.99 -12.65 -10.42
C GLU A 145 -4.34 -12.53 -11.15
N ILE A 146 -4.76 -11.30 -11.48
CA ILE A 146 -6.00 -11.05 -12.22
C ILE A 146 -5.99 -11.79 -13.57
N PHE A 147 -4.88 -11.72 -14.32
CA PHE A 147 -4.77 -12.44 -15.60
C PHE A 147 -4.88 -13.95 -15.44
N ILE A 148 -4.28 -14.53 -14.39
CA ILE A 148 -4.41 -15.96 -14.12
C ILE A 148 -5.86 -16.30 -13.72
N ALA A 149 -6.52 -15.43 -12.93
CA ALA A 149 -7.89 -15.63 -12.51
C ALA A 149 -8.85 -15.62 -13.71
N THR A 150 -8.67 -14.69 -14.65
CA THR A 150 -9.54 -14.54 -15.83
C THR A 150 -9.27 -15.58 -16.91
N ALA A 151 -8.00 -16.00 -17.09
CA ALA A 151 -7.64 -17.03 -18.07
C ALA A 151 -8.28 -18.39 -17.75
N ASN A 152 -8.56 -18.68 -16.48
CA ASN A 152 -9.23 -19.91 -16.04
C ASN A 152 -10.78 -19.83 -16.10
N LEU A 153 -11.34 -18.65 -16.37
CA LEU A 153 -12.78 -18.48 -16.66
C LEU A 153 -13.05 -18.86 -18.12
N ARG A 154 -12.83 -20.14 -18.48
CA ARG A 154 -13.48 -20.74 -19.64
C ARG A 154 -14.94 -20.97 -19.24
N ILE A 155 -15.77 -19.99 -19.51
CA ILE A 155 -17.22 -20.19 -19.59
C ILE A 155 -17.43 -21.05 -20.85
N GLY A 156 -17.46 -22.38 -20.66
CA GLY A 156 -17.83 -23.30 -21.74
C GLY A 156 -19.31 -23.12 -22.05
N PRO A 157 -19.71 -22.99 -23.32
CA PRO A 157 -21.08 -23.30 -23.70
C PRO A 157 -21.28 -24.78 -23.55
N HIS A 158 -22.38 -25.17 -22.96
CA HIS A 158 -22.90 -26.56 -22.89
C HIS A 158 -23.34 -27.04 -24.27
#